data_a3de43d0a36e501f423694b49a0f6c7f
#
_entry.id   a3de43d0a36e501f423694b49a0f6c7f
#
_cell.length_a   1.000
_cell.length_b   1.000
_cell.length_c   1.000
_cell.angle_alpha   90.00
_cell.angle_beta   90.00
_cell.angle_gamma   90.00
#
_symmetry.space_group_name_H-M   'P 1'
#
loop_
_entity.id
_entity.type
_entity.pdbx_description
1 polymer ?
#
loop_
_entity_poly.entity_id
_entity_poly.type
_entity_poly.pdbx_seq_one_letter_code
_entity_poly.pdbx_strand_id
1 'polypeptide(L)'
;IILTASHNPKQWNALKLLNDKGEFISKKDGEKLLEIIRNNKTSYNDVDNLGQVTQMNNYMDMHIEHILQLDGVEINEIRKANFKIVIDAVNSTGGIALPKLLKALGCEDVIELYCEPNGQFPHNPEPLPAHLEKLSETVINEKADLGIVVDPDVDRLAFVCENGKVFGEEYTLVAVSDHILSLIPGNTVSNLSSTRALRDVTEMHGGKYFASAVGEVNVVNMMKEKNAVIGGEGNGGVIYPSSHYGRDALVGIALFLTHLANKNMSMSELRASYPNYVISKNKVELTPVSYTHLTLPTRGLV
;
A
#
# COMPACT_ATOMS: atom_id res chain seq x y z
N ILE A 1 17.29 -5.40 5.78
CA ILE A 1 16.41 -6.54 6.14
C ILE A 1 15.28 -6.01 7.00
N ILE A 2 14.03 -6.26 6.62
CA ILE A 2 12.84 -5.91 7.40
C ILE A 2 12.26 -7.19 7.99
N LEU A 3 11.96 -7.18 9.29
CA LEU A 3 11.30 -8.27 9.99
C LEU A 3 9.80 -8.01 9.98
N THR A 4 9.07 -8.73 9.13
CA THR A 4 7.62 -8.59 9.02
C THR A 4 7.01 -9.80 8.35
N ALA A 5 5.81 -10.17 8.76
CA ALA A 5 4.97 -11.13 8.04
C ALA A 5 3.93 -10.44 7.15
N SER A 6 4.07 -9.10 6.93
CA SER A 6 3.11 -8.30 6.18
C SER A 6 1.68 -8.50 6.75
N HIS A 7 0.71 -8.74 5.90
CA HIS A 7 -0.70 -8.97 6.23
C HIS A 7 -1.04 -10.39 6.69
N ASN A 8 -0.05 -11.26 6.87
CA ASN A 8 -0.32 -12.63 7.35
C ASN A 8 -0.71 -12.64 8.83
N PRO A 9 -1.46 -13.68 9.27
CA PRO A 9 -1.81 -13.85 10.67
C PRO A 9 -0.59 -13.90 11.60
N LYS A 10 -0.78 -13.56 12.88
CA LYS A 10 0.27 -13.34 13.89
C LYS A 10 1.25 -14.50 14.10
N GLN A 11 0.91 -15.73 13.73
CA GLN A 11 1.81 -16.88 13.83
C GLN A 11 2.86 -16.96 12.72
N TRP A 12 2.76 -16.10 11.73
CA TRP A 12 3.75 -16.00 10.64
C TRP A 12 4.84 -15.00 10.97
N ASN A 13 6.03 -15.28 10.49
CA ASN A 13 7.15 -14.34 10.50
C ASN A 13 7.97 -14.53 9.21
N ALA A 14 8.55 -13.43 8.71
CA ALA A 14 9.32 -13.46 7.48
C ALA A 14 10.40 -12.36 7.46
N LEU A 15 11.26 -12.44 6.46
CA LEU A 15 12.28 -11.44 6.16
C LEU A 15 11.97 -10.84 4.78
N LYS A 16 11.81 -9.53 4.72
CA LYS A 16 11.86 -8.79 3.46
C LYS A 16 13.30 -8.34 3.24
N LEU A 17 13.90 -8.79 2.12
CA LEU A 17 15.29 -8.49 1.77
C LEU A 17 15.31 -7.39 0.72
N LEU A 18 16.05 -6.33 0.99
CA LEU A 18 16.20 -5.17 0.11
C LEU A 18 17.63 -5.08 -0.42
N ASN A 19 17.78 -4.49 -1.60
CA ASN A 19 19.06 -4.14 -2.19
C ASN A 19 19.60 -2.81 -1.63
N ASP A 20 20.70 -2.33 -2.15
CA ASP A 20 21.34 -1.06 -1.78
C ASP A 20 20.55 0.19 -2.14
N LYS A 21 19.49 0.05 -2.95
CA LYS A 21 18.56 1.13 -3.32
C LYS A 21 17.27 1.13 -2.49
N GLY A 22 17.16 0.21 -1.50
CA GLY A 22 15.94 0.06 -0.72
C GLY A 22 14.79 -0.66 -1.44
N GLU A 23 15.07 -1.34 -2.55
CA GLU A 23 14.09 -2.11 -3.33
C GLU A 23 14.21 -3.60 -3.02
N PHE A 24 13.14 -4.37 -3.22
CA PHE A 24 13.23 -5.82 -3.09
C PHE A 24 14.30 -6.42 -3.99
N ILE A 25 15.04 -7.40 -3.47
CA ILE A 25 16.04 -8.12 -4.24
C ILE A 25 15.39 -8.83 -5.44
N SER A 26 16.12 -8.89 -6.55
CA SER A 26 15.66 -9.62 -7.73
C SER A 26 15.61 -11.14 -7.48
N LYS A 27 14.85 -11.86 -8.32
CA LYS A 27 14.85 -13.33 -8.29
C LYS A 27 16.28 -13.89 -8.40
N LYS A 28 17.11 -13.31 -9.26
CA LYS A 28 18.52 -13.71 -9.46
C LYS A 28 19.35 -13.53 -8.18
N ASP A 29 19.16 -12.43 -7.46
CA ASP A 29 19.88 -12.18 -6.21
C ASP A 29 19.40 -13.12 -5.12
N GLY A 30 18.10 -13.40 -5.05
CA GLY A 30 17.53 -14.40 -4.15
C GLY A 30 18.08 -15.82 -4.41
N GLU A 31 18.15 -16.22 -5.67
CA GLU A 31 18.75 -17.53 -6.05
C GLU A 31 20.23 -17.61 -5.65
N LYS A 32 21.01 -16.54 -5.88
CA LYS A 32 22.41 -16.45 -5.46
C LYS A 32 22.57 -16.54 -3.94
N LEU A 33 21.73 -15.84 -3.19
CA LEU A 33 21.72 -15.92 -1.73
C LEU A 33 21.44 -17.34 -1.24
N LEU A 34 20.43 -18.01 -1.81
CA LEU A 34 20.10 -19.40 -1.49
C LEU A 34 21.24 -20.36 -1.85
N GLU A 35 21.96 -20.11 -2.94
CA GLU A 35 23.14 -20.91 -3.32
C GLU A 35 24.27 -20.78 -2.27
N ILE A 36 24.55 -19.56 -1.80
CA ILE A 36 25.53 -19.32 -0.74
C ILE A 36 25.17 -20.10 0.53
N ILE A 37 23.91 -20.05 0.94
CA ILE A 37 23.40 -20.74 2.14
C ILE A 37 23.52 -22.26 1.97
N ARG A 38 23.01 -22.82 0.85
CA ARG A 38 23.03 -24.27 0.59
C ARG A 38 24.43 -24.85 0.53
N ASN A 39 25.38 -24.11 -0.01
CA ASN A 39 26.76 -24.53 -0.14
C ASN A 39 27.63 -24.19 1.09
N ASN A 40 27.03 -23.60 2.14
CA ASN A 40 27.73 -23.14 3.33
C ASN A 40 28.97 -22.26 3.01
N LYS A 41 28.84 -21.42 1.96
CA LYS A 41 29.89 -20.51 1.48
C LYS A 41 29.88 -19.15 2.22
N THR A 42 29.56 -19.14 3.50
CA THR A 42 29.62 -17.94 4.31
C THR A 42 31.05 -17.75 4.83
N SER A 43 31.58 -16.54 4.67
CA SER A 43 32.83 -16.13 5.30
C SER A 43 32.51 -15.12 6.41
N TYR A 44 33.19 -15.25 7.52
CA TYR A 44 33.06 -14.32 8.64
C TYR A 44 34.37 -13.50 8.76
N ASN A 45 34.22 -12.24 9.12
CA ASN A 45 35.38 -11.44 9.48
C ASN A 45 36.00 -11.92 10.79
N ASP A 46 37.27 -11.66 10.92
CA ASP A 46 37.95 -11.81 12.21
C ASP A 46 37.53 -10.73 13.23
N VAL A 47 37.93 -10.88 14.47
CA VAL A 47 37.50 -10.00 15.57
C VAL A 47 37.89 -8.53 15.35
N ASP A 48 38.99 -8.27 14.66
CA ASP A 48 39.50 -6.92 14.44
C ASP A 48 38.77 -6.18 13.33
N ASN A 49 37.99 -6.92 12.50
CA ASN A 49 37.27 -6.40 11.36
C ASN A 49 35.73 -6.55 11.51
N LEU A 50 35.23 -6.66 12.74
CA LEU A 50 33.78 -6.68 12.99
C LEU A 50 33.17 -5.31 12.72
N GLY A 51 31.99 -5.33 12.11
CA GLY A 51 31.18 -4.13 11.89
C GLY A 51 30.64 -3.54 13.20
N GLN A 52 30.25 -2.29 13.17
CA GLN A 52 29.62 -1.60 14.29
C GLN A 52 28.10 -1.59 14.11
N VAL A 53 27.38 -1.70 15.23
CA VAL A 53 25.92 -1.52 15.27
C VAL A 53 25.63 -0.06 15.61
N THR A 54 24.95 0.64 14.71
CA THR A 54 24.47 2.01 14.95
C THR A 54 22.95 1.98 15.01
N GLN A 55 22.38 2.52 16.08
CA GLN A 55 20.95 2.67 16.22
C GLN A 55 20.53 4.06 15.73
N MET A 56 19.52 4.11 14.83
CA MET A 56 18.93 5.35 14.36
C MET A 56 17.44 5.35 14.70
N ASN A 57 16.96 6.39 15.37
CA ASN A 57 15.59 6.45 15.92
C ASN A 57 14.69 7.49 15.24
N ASN A 58 15.22 8.22 14.25
CA ASN A 58 14.52 9.36 13.62
C ASN A 58 14.02 9.07 12.19
N TYR A 59 14.12 7.84 11.72
CA TYR A 59 13.71 7.51 10.34
C TYR A 59 12.24 7.83 10.03
N MET A 60 11.34 7.60 10.99
CA MET A 60 9.93 7.93 10.82
C MET A 60 9.72 9.43 10.61
N ASP A 61 10.37 10.24 11.41
CA ASP A 61 10.26 11.70 11.31
C ASP A 61 10.86 12.20 9.98
N MET A 62 12.02 11.67 9.57
CA MET A 62 12.63 11.97 8.27
C MET A 62 11.73 11.56 7.10
N HIS A 63 11.07 10.41 7.20
CA HIS A 63 10.15 9.95 6.15
C HIS A 63 8.92 10.83 6.06
N ILE A 64 8.33 11.22 7.19
CA ILE A 64 7.21 12.15 7.22
C ILE A 64 7.63 13.51 6.63
N GLU A 65 8.78 14.05 7.03
CA GLU A 65 9.31 15.30 6.46
C GLU A 65 9.48 15.21 4.93
N HIS A 66 9.96 14.07 4.44
CA HIS A 66 10.06 13.82 3.00
C HIS A 66 8.68 13.82 2.32
N ILE A 67 7.68 13.13 2.92
CA ILE A 67 6.31 13.09 2.39
C ILE A 67 5.71 14.49 2.27
N LEU A 68 5.90 15.33 3.28
CA LEU A 68 5.37 16.71 3.28
C LEU A 68 5.96 17.59 2.15
N GLN A 69 7.08 17.18 1.56
CA GLN A 69 7.77 17.90 0.47
C GLN A 69 7.50 17.31 -0.91
N LEU A 70 6.74 16.20 -0.99
CA LEU A 70 6.44 15.55 -2.26
C LEU A 70 5.53 16.43 -3.12
N ASP A 71 5.83 16.47 -4.42
CA ASP A 71 4.91 17.02 -5.40
C ASP A 71 3.56 16.29 -5.31
N GLY A 72 2.48 17.06 -5.22
CA GLY A 72 1.13 16.53 -5.05
C GLY A 72 0.66 16.44 -3.60
N VAL A 73 1.46 16.82 -2.61
CA VAL A 73 1.03 16.95 -1.20
C VAL A 73 0.77 18.41 -0.86
N GLU A 74 -0.48 18.77 -0.64
CA GLU A 74 -0.93 20.13 -0.40
C GLU A 74 -1.48 20.29 1.03
N ILE A 75 -0.58 20.44 2.00
CA ILE A 75 -0.90 20.50 3.44
C ILE A 75 -1.97 21.56 3.74
N ASN A 76 -1.92 22.71 3.08
CA ASN A 76 -2.87 23.79 3.32
C ASN A 76 -4.30 23.41 2.90
N GLU A 77 -4.47 22.65 1.82
CA GLU A 77 -5.78 22.19 1.38
C GLU A 77 -6.33 21.10 2.30
N ILE A 78 -5.47 20.18 2.78
CA ILE A 78 -5.84 19.19 3.79
C ILE A 78 -6.31 19.89 5.08
N ARG A 79 -5.57 20.89 5.57
CA ARG A 79 -5.94 21.66 6.77
C ARG A 79 -7.28 22.40 6.62
N LYS A 80 -7.51 23.01 5.45
CA LYS A 80 -8.78 23.71 5.17
C LYS A 80 -9.96 22.75 5.14
N ALA A 81 -9.77 21.55 4.63
CA ALA A 81 -10.81 20.53 4.58
C ALA A 81 -11.24 20.07 5.97
N ASN A 82 -10.35 20.18 6.98
CA ASN A 82 -10.62 19.89 8.38
C ASN A 82 -11.29 18.51 8.59
N PHE A 83 -10.73 17.49 7.97
CA PHE A 83 -11.28 16.13 8.01
C PHE A 83 -11.33 15.55 9.43
N LYS A 84 -12.45 14.95 9.79
CA LYS A 84 -12.57 14.02 10.92
C LYS A 84 -12.27 12.61 10.44
N ILE A 85 -11.25 11.98 10.99
CA ILE A 85 -10.68 10.73 10.49
C ILE A 85 -10.72 9.65 11.56
N VAL A 86 -11.15 8.45 11.20
CA VAL A 86 -10.94 7.25 12.05
C VAL A 86 -9.81 6.44 11.45
N ILE A 87 -8.81 6.06 12.25
CA ILE A 87 -7.72 5.20 11.80
C ILE A 87 -7.77 3.84 12.45
N ASP A 88 -7.41 2.81 11.69
CA ASP A 88 -7.22 1.43 12.18
C ASP A 88 -5.82 0.96 11.79
N ALA A 89 -4.98 0.73 12.80
CA ALA A 89 -3.59 0.34 12.64
C ALA A 89 -3.30 -1.11 13.05
N VAL A 90 -4.34 -1.91 13.26
CA VAL A 90 -4.29 -3.34 13.58
C VAL A 90 -3.31 -3.71 14.71
N ASN A 91 -3.11 -2.81 15.68
CA ASN A 91 -2.13 -2.91 16.78
C ASN A 91 -0.70 -3.20 16.30
N SER A 92 -0.29 -2.53 15.23
CA SER A 92 1.05 -2.65 14.66
C SER A 92 1.70 -1.29 14.39
N THR A 93 2.70 -1.26 13.51
CA THR A 93 3.54 -0.07 13.27
C THR A 93 2.76 1.15 12.79
N GLY A 94 1.60 0.94 12.15
CA GLY A 94 0.67 2.00 11.77
C GLY A 94 0.19 2.85 12.95
N GLY A 95 0.08 2.26 14.16
CA GLY A 95 -0.30 2.99 15.37
C GLY A 95 0.71 4.05 15.81
N ILE A 96 1.96 3.95 15.35
CA ILE A 96 2.98 4.99 15.54
C ILE A 96 3.00 5.95 14.36
N ALA A 97 2.91 5.43 13.14
CA ALA A 97 3.14 6.17 11.91
C ALA A 97 1.97 7.09 11.54
N LEU A 98 0.72 6.57 11.59
CA LEU A 98 -0.46 7.31 11.14
C LEU A 98 -0.75 8.56 11.98
N PRO A 99 -0.79 8.48 13.34
CA PRO A 99 -1.01 9.67 14.16
C PRO A 99 0.02 10.77 13.91
N LYS A 100 1.31 10.39 13.76
CA LYS A 100 2.38 11.34 13.45
C LYS A 100 2.19 12.00 12.09
N LEU A 101 1.89 11.21 11.04
CA LEU A 101 1.66 11.72 9.70
C LEU A 101 0.46 12.66 9.65
N LEU A 102 -0.69 12.22 10.18
CA LEU A 102 -1.93 13.00 10.15
C LEU A 102 -1.78 14.34 10.90
N LYS A 103 -1.11 14.32 12.06
CA LYS A 103 -0.76 15.53 12.79
C LYS A 103 0.13 16.46 11.94
N ALA A 104 1.13 15.95 11.26
CA ALA A 104 2.03 16.74 10.40
C ALA A 104 1.28 17.32 9.18
N LEU A 105 0.31 16.59 8.62
CA LEU A 105 -0.60 17.06 7.58
C LEU A 105 -1.63 18.09 8.10
N GLY A 106 -1.77 18.24 9.43
CA GLY A 106 -2.67 19.19 10.06
C GLY A 106 -4.09 18.66 10.26
N CYS A 107 -4.28 17.35 10.28
CA CYS A 107 -5.51 16.70 10.69
C CYS A 107 -5.52 16.59 12.23
N GLU A 108 -6.43 17.31 12.90
CA GLU A 108 -6.47 17.37 14.36
C GLU A 108 -7.56 16.49 14.96
N ASP A 109 -8.64 16.20 14.22
CA ASP A 109 -9.77 15.36 14.69
C ASP A 109 -9.57 13.92 14.21
N VAL A 110 -8.75 13.16 14.97
CA VAL A 110 -8.39 11.77 14.65
C VAL A 110 -8.81 10.83 15.77
N ILE A 111 -9.58 9.83 15.43
CA ILE A 111 -10.02 8.75 16.32
C ILE A 111 -9.18 7.51 16.04
N GLU A 112 -8.51 7.01 17.05
CA GLU A 112 -7.58 5.91 16.95
C GLU A 112 -8.23 4.58 17.34
N LEU A 113 -8.29 3.62 16.40
CA LEU A 113 -8.63 2.23 16.65
C LEU A 113 -7.38 1.38 16.51
N TYR A 114 -7.15 0.51 17.50
CA TYR A 114 -6.08 -0.48 17.42
C TYR A 114 -4.70 0.10 17.09
N CYS A 115 -4.35 1.20 17.75
CA CYS A 115 -3.08 1.92 17.55
C CYS A 115 -2.00 1.58 18.59
N GLU A 116 -2.22 0.60 19.48
CA GLU A 116 -1.20 0.12 20.40
C GLU A 116 -0.31 -0.93 19.70
N PRO A 117 0.99 -0.64 19.43
CA PRO A 117 1.83 -1.51 18.59
C PRO A 117 2.34 -2.74 19.36
N ASN A 118 1.43 -3.52 19.92
CA ASN A 118 1.74 -4.71 20.73
C ASN A 118 1.70 -6.03 19.93
N GLY A 119 1.34 -5.98 18.63
CA GLY A 119 1.25 -7.14 17.75
C GLY A 119 0.07 -8.08 18.02
N GLN A 120 -0.86 -7.69 18.91
CA GLN A 120 -2.08 -8.45 19.16
C GLN A 120 -3.18 -7.96 18.22
N PHE A 121 -3.24 -8.56 17.03
CA PHE A 121 -4.19 -8.16 16.00
C PHE A 121 -5.63 -8.43 16.43
N PRO A 122 -6.49 -7.40 16.51
CA PRO A 122 -7.88 -7.54 16.93
C PRO A 122 -8.77 -8.20 15.87
N HIS A 123 -8.36 -8.12 14.61
CA HIS A 123 -8.97 -8.74 13.44
C HIS A 123 -7.88 -9.25 12.49
N ASN A 124 -8.28 -9.89 11.39
CA ASN A 124 -7.31 -10.29 10.36
C ASN A 124 -6.60 -9.02 9.82
N PRO A 125 -5.25 -9.00 9.79
CA PRO A 125 -4.51 -7.80 9.46
C PRO A 125 -4.54 -7.42 7.98
N GLU A 126 -5.12 -8.23 7.11
CA GLU A 126 -5.33 -7.85 5.71
C GLU A 126 -6.53 -6.89 5.60
N PRO A 127 -6.38 -5.68 5.02
CA PRO A 127 -7.41 -4.65 4.99
C PRO A 127 -8.48 -4.94 3.93
N LEU A 128 -9.17 -6.08 4.08
CA LEU A 128 -10.29 -6.50 3.22
C LEU A 128 -11.64 -6.11 3.84
N PRO A 129 -12.69 -5.90 3.03
CA PRO A 129 -14.01 -5.48 3.51
C PRO A 129 -14.56 -6.31 4.66
N ALA A 130 -14.32 -7.63 4.66
CA ALA A 130 -14.78 -8.55 5.71
C ALA A 130 -14.13 -8.31 7.08
N HIS A 131 -13.07 -7.52 7.15
CA HIS A 131 -12.32 -7.27 8.39
C HIS A 131 -12.49 -5.84 8.91
N LEU A 132 -13.26 -5.00 8.20
CA LEU A 132 -13.39 -3.56 8.47
C LEU A 132 -14.71 -3.17 9.13
N GLU A 133 -15.46 -4.12 9.66
CA GLU A 133 -16.77 -3.87 10.27
C GLU A 133 -16.68 -2.82 11.39
N LYS A 134 -15.73 -2.99 12.32
CA LYS A 134 -15.55 -2.06 13.43
C LYS A 134 -15.15 -0.65 12.98
N LEU A 135 -14.28 -0.55 12.00
CA LEU A 135 -13.89 0.74 11.39
C LEU A 135 -15.12 1.41 10.76
N SER A 136 -15.89 0.66 9.97
CA SER A 136 -17.12 1.15 9.32
C SER A 136 -18.16 1.65 10.31
N GLU A 137 -18.42 0.88 11.37
CA GLU A 137 -19.31 1.29 12.45
C GLU A 137 -18.84 2.56 13.15
N THR A 138 -17.52 2.65 13.40
CA THR A 138 -16.97 3.82 14.11
C THR A 138 -17.05 5.07 13.24
N VAL A 139 -16.76 4.98 11.94
CA VAL A 139 -16.92 6.10 11.00
C VAL A 139 -18.35 6.64 11.03
N ILE A 140 -19.35 5.77 10.98
CA ILE A 140 -20.77 6.17 11.04
C ILE A 140 -21.12 6.80 12.39
N ASN A 141 -20.78 6.13 13.49
CA ASN A 141 -21.17 6.56 14.84
C ASN A 141 -20.55 7.91 15.23
N GLU A 142 -19.31 8.11 14.84
CA GLU A 142 -18.54 9.33 15.07
C GLU A 142 -18.82 10.44 14.04
N LYS A 143 -19.58 10.10 12.99
CA LYS A 143 -19.82 11.00 11.85
C LYS A 143 -18.51 11.51 11.25
N ALA A 144 -17.55 10.62 11.10
CA ALA A 144 -16.26 10.93 10.49
C ALA A 144 -16.40 11.05 8.97
N ASP A 145 -15.54 11.85 8.37
CA ASP A 145 -15.50 12.03 6.91
C ASP A 145 -14.95 10.79 6.21
N LEU A 146 -14.02 10.08 6.88
CA LEU A 146 -13.43 8.86 6.34
C LEU A 146 -12.81 7.97 7.43
N GLY A 147 -12.65 6.69 7.08
CA GLY A 147 -11.80 5.74 7.80
C GLY A 147 -10.56 5.41 6.98
N ILE A 148 -9.43 5.27 7.65
CA ILE A 148 -8.14 4.83 7.08
C ILE A 148 -7.73 3.53 7.76
N VAL A 149 -7.35 2.52 6.99
CA VAL A 149 -6.82 1.26 7.52
C VAL A 149 -5.54 0.87 6.78
N VAL A 150 -4.57 0.39 7.54
CA VAL A 150 -3.30 -0.12 7.02
C VAL A 150 -3.02 -1.52 7.54
N ASP A 151 -2.18 -2.26 6.82
CA ASP A 151 -1.67 -3.54 7.28
C ASP A 151 -0.49 -3.38 8.26
N PRO A 152 0.03 -4.46 8.88
CA PRO A 152 1.02 -4.37 9.95
C PRO A 152 2.32 -3.63 9.61
N ASP A 153 2.79 -3.69 8.38
CA ASP A 153 4.02 -3.03 7.93
C ASP A 153 3.78 -1.79 7.03
N VAL A 154 2.51 -1.33 6.99
CA VAL A 154 2.10 -0.03 6.43
C VAL A 154 2.45 0.09 4.93
N ASP A 155 2.34 -1.03 4.20
CA ASP A 155 2.55 -1.04 2.75
C ASP A 155 1.24 -1.17 1.95
N ARG A 156 0.11 -1.52 2.63
CA ARG A 156 -1.25 -1.55 2.07
C ARG A 156 -2.15 -0.53 2.74
N LEU A 157 -3.03 0.05 1.94
CA LEU A 157 -3.93 1.12 2.35
C LEU A 157 -5.32 0.89 1.80
N ALA A 158 -6.31 0.93 2.66
CA ALA A 158 -7.70 0.97 2.27
C ALA A 158 -8.47 2.06 3.03
N PHE A 159 -9.63 2.44 2.49
CA PHE A 159 -10.45 3.50 3.06
C PHE A 159 -11.89 3.04 3.27
N VAL A 160 -12.54 3.65 4.24
CA VAL A 160 -13.98 3.57 4.49
C VAL A 160 -14.59 4.95 4.27
N CYS A 161 -15.69 5.01 3.54
CA CYS A 161 -16.42 6.23 3.27
C CYS A 161 -17.23 6.67 4.50
N GLU A 162 -17.65 7.95 4.54
CA GLU A 162 -18.50 8.55 5.57
C GLU A 162 -19.80 7.78 5.85
N ASN A 163 -20.28 7.06 4.86
CA ASN A 163 -21.49 6.22 4.96
C ASN A 163 -21.21 4.78 5.42
N GLY A 164 -19.99 4.48 5.86
CA GLY A 164 -19.54 3.18 6.32
C GLY A 164 -19.26 2.15 5.23
N LYS A 165 -19.44 2.50 3.95
CA LYS A 165 -19.08 1.60 2.84
C LYS A 165 -17.58 1.65 2.59
N VAL A 166 -17.01 0.50 2.27
CA VAL A 166 -15.60 0.43 1.88
C VAL A 166 -15.40 1.13 0.55
N PHE A 167 -14.41 1.99 0.45
CA PHE A 167 -14.02 2.67 -0.80
C PHE A 167 -13.55 1.67 -1.86
N GLY A 168 -12.97 0.56 -1.38
CA GLY A 168 -12.39 -0.53 -2.15
C GLY A 168 -10.87 -0.38 -2.26
N GLU A 169 -10.13 -1.39 -1.80
CA GLU A 169 -8.67 -1.37 -1.77
C GLU A 169 -8.05 -1.11 -3.15
N GLU A 170 -8.68 -1.63 -4.21
CA GLU A 170 -8.24 -1.42 -5.59
C GLU A 170 -8.40 0.03 -6.05
N TYR A 171 -9.36 0.77 -5.48
CA TYR A 171 -9.64 2.17 -5.83
C TYR A 171 -8.76 3.17 -5.09
N THR A 172 -8.02 2.74 -4.06
CA THR A 172 -6.96 3.55 -3.45
C THR A 172 -5.97 4.02 -4.51
N LEU A 173 -5.42 3.08 -5.27
CA LEU A 173 -4.49 3.39 -6.36
C LEU A 173 -5.13 4.23 -7.46
N VAL A 174 -6.41 3.99 -7.79
CA VAL A 174 -7.14 4.75 -8.82
C VAL A 174 -7.23 6.22 -8.42
N ALA A 175 -7.68 6.52 -7.20
CA ALA A 175 -7.84 7.89 -6.71
C ALA A 175 -6.50 8.64 -6.60
N VAL A 176 -5.48 8.00 -6.05
CA VAL A 176 -4.14 8.59 -5.96
C VAL A 176 -3.55 8.82 -7.35
N SER A 177 -3.81 7.90 -8.30
CA SER A 177 -3.34 8.07 -9.68
C SER A 177 -4.09 9.20 -10.41
N ASP A 178 -5.40 9.36 -10.21
CA ASP A 178 -6.16 10.49 -10.76
C ASP A 178 -5.55 11.83 -10.31
N HIS A 179 -5.19 11.91 -9.02
CA HIS A 179 -4.53 13.08 -8.47
C HIS A 179 -3.19 13.35 -9.15
N ILE A 180 -2.27 12.39 -9.15
CA ILE A 180 -0.93 12.57 -9.72
C ILE A 180 -0.99 12.85 -11.22
N LEU A 181 -1.84 12.14 -11.96
CA LEU A 181 -1.99 12.35 -13.40
C LEU A 181 -2.58 13.71 -13.77
N SER A 182 -3.36 14.32 -12.87
CA SER A 182 -3.84 15.70 -13.06
C SER A 182 -2.73 16.75 -12.95
N LEU A 183 -1.65 16.43 -12.24
CA LEU A 183 -0.47 17.30 -12.06
C LEU A 183 0.62 16.98 -13.09
N ILE A 184 0.89 15.71 -13.29
CA ILE A 184 1.98 15.19 -14.12
C ILE A 184 1.40 14.11 -15.06
N PRO A 185 0.96 14.47 -16.27
CA PRO A 185 0.50 13.48 -17.25
C PRO A 185 1.57 12.43 -17.52
N GLY A 186 1.22 11.14 -17.52
CA GLY A 186 2.20 10.09 -17.71
C GLY A 186 1.59 8.69 -17.72
N ASN A 187 2.46 7.71 -17.72
CA ASN A 187 2.05 6.30 -17.72
C ASN A 187 1.77 5.81 -16.29
N THR A 188 0.90 4.79 -16.18
CA THR A 188 0.68 4.07 -14.93
C THR A 188 0.92 2.58 -15.10
N VAL A 189 1.23 1.92 -13.99
CA VAL A 189 1.41 0.47 -13.94
C VAL A 189 0.67 -0.10 -12.74
N SER A 190 -0.06 -1.20 -12.94
CA SER A 190 -0.49 -2.06 -11.83
C SER A 190 -0.30 -3.53 -12.15
N ASN A 191 -0.46 -4.41 -11.15
CA ASN A 191 -0.46 -5.83 -11.41
C ASN A 191 -1.80 -6.29 -12.01
N LEU A 192 -1.83 -7.51 -12.57
CA LEU A 192 -3.03 -8.11 -13.18
C LEU A 192 -4.18 -8.37 -12.20
N SER A 193 -3.92 -8.29 -10.88
CA SER A 193 -4.95 -8.41 -9.83
C SER A 193 -5.48 -7.05 -9.38
N SER A 194 -5.63 -6.11 -10.31
CA SER A 194 -6.08 -4.73 -10.07
C SER A 194 -7.27 -4.38 -10.94
N THR A 195 -8.07 -3.41 -10.48
CA THR A 195 -9.23 -2.94 -11.24
C THR A 195 -8.84 -2.27 -12.56
N ARG A 196 -9.69 -2.42 -13.58
CA ARG A 196 -9.54 -1.73 -14.86
C ARG A 196 -9.77 -0.22 -14.76
N ALA A 197 -10.35 0.27 -13.67
CA ALA A 197 -10.58 1.70 -13.46
C ALA A 197 -9.29 2.52 -13.55
N LEU A 198 -8.14 1.95 -13.14
CA LEU A 198 -6.85 2.64 -13.26
C LEU A 198 -6.50 2.90 -14.74
N ARG A 199 -6.74 1.93 -15.63
CA ARG A 199 -6.53 2.14 -17.07
C ARG A 199 -7.39 3.28 -17.60
N ASP A 200 -8.68 3.28 -17.27
CA ASP A 200 -9.62 4.26 -17.79
C ASP A 200 -9.25 5.67 -17.30
N VAL A 201 -8.86 5.82 -16.02
CA VAL A 201 -8.36 7.09 -15.47
C VAL A 201 -7.05 7.51 -16.14
N THR A 202 -6.14 6.58 -16.41
CA THR A 202 -4.88 6.88 -17.09
C THR A 202 -5.11 7.40 -18.50
N GLU A 203 -6.00 6.73 -19.26
CA GLU A 203 -6.36 7.11 -20.63
C GLU A 203 -7.08 8.46 -20.66
N MET A 204 -7.93 8.75 -19.67
CA MET A 204 -8.60 10.05 -19.51
C MET A 204 -7.59 11.22 -19.37
N HIS A 205 -6.46 10.98 -18.71
CA HIS A 205 -5.35 11.95 -18.59
C HIS A 205 -4.35 11.88 -19.76
N GLY A 206 -4.65 11.12 -20.83
CA GLY A 206 -3.79 11.01 -22.02
C GLY A 206 -2.54 10.13 -21.84
N GLY A 207 -2.42 9.41 -20.72
CA GLY A 207 -1.35 8.47 -20.45
C GLY A 207 -1.63 7.07 -21.01
N LYS A 208 -0.67 6.16 -20.81
CA LYS A 208 -0.79 4.74 -21.16
C LYS A 208 -0.71 3.87 -19.91
N TYR A 209 -1.67 2.97 -19.78
CA TYR A 209 -1.69 1.97 -18.71
C TYR A 209 -0.96 0.70 -19.14
N PHE A 210 -0.18 0.11 -18.21
CA PHE A 210 0.48 -1.17 -18.39
C PHE A 210 0.18 -2.10 -17.22
N ALA A 211 -0.04 -3.39 -17.51
CA ALA A 211 -0.27 -4.41 -16.51
C ALA A 211 0.94 -5.34 -16.37
N SER A 212 1.43 -5.53 -15.16
CA SER A 212 2.52 -6.47 -14.85
C SER A 212 1.98 -7.79 -14.29
N ALA A 213 2.84 -8.81 -14.23
CA ALA A 213 2.58 -9.96 -13.39
C ALA A 213 2.43 -9.54 -11.91
N VAL A 214 1.72 -10.36 -11.12
CA VAL A 214 1.54 -10.15 -9.67
C VAL A 214 2.89 -10.17 -8.95
N GLY A 215 3.05 -9.32 -7.97
CA GLY A 215 4.25 -9.14 -7.15
C GLY A 215 4.93 -7.79 -7.40
N GLU A 216 5.23 -7.10 -6.32
CA GLU A 216 5.79 -5.74 -6.32
C GLU A 216 7.01 -5.57 -7.22
N VAL A 217 7.94 -6.54 -7.20
CA VAL A 217 9.15 -6.50 -8.06
C VAL A 217 8.79 -6.41 -9.55
N ASN A 218 7.72 -7.10 -9.99
CA ASN A 218 7.28 -7.06 -11.38
C ASN A 218 6.65 -5.69 -11.72
N VAL A 219 5.88 -5.13 -10.78
CA VAL A 219 5.31 -3.79 -10.92
C VAL A 219 6.43 -2.75 -11.04
N VAL A 220 7.39 -2.75 -10.11
CA VAL A 220 8.52 -1.81 -10.09
C VAL A 220 9.36 -1.88 -11.36
N ASN A 221 9.69 -3.10 -11.81
CA ASN A 221 10.45 -3.27 -13.05
C ASN A 221 9.72 -2.69 -14.26
N MET A 222 8.41 -2.93 -14.37
CA MET A 222 7.60 -2.38 -15.45
C MET A 222 7.43 -0.86 -15.33
N MET A 223 7.29 -0.33 -14.11
CA MET A 223 7.25 1.12 -13.89
C MET A 223 8.51 1.81 -14.40
N LYS A 224 9.69 1.24 -14.11
CA LYS A 224 10.98 1.74 -14.62
C LYS A 224 11.07 1.63 -16.13
N GLU A 225 10.68 0.49 -16.70
CA GLU A 225 10.70 0.26 -18.16
C GLU A 225 9.78 1.24 -18.91
N LYS A 226 8.61 1.53 -18.36
CA LYS A 226 7.59 2.37 -19.00
C LYS A 226 7.62 3.83 -18.55
N ASN A 227 8.59 4.21 -17.71
CA ASN A 227 8.68 5.54 -17.10
C ASN A 227 7.33 5.96 -16.48
N ALA A 228 6.73 5.08 -15.71
CA ALA A 228 5.45 5.33 -15.07
C ALA A 228 5.61 6.36 -13.95
N VAL A 229 4.71 7.33 -13.89
CA VAL A 229 4.71 8.40 -12.87
C VAL A 229 4.10 7.94 -11.56
N ILE A 230 3.26 6.91 -11.61
CA ILE A 230 2.66 6.25 -10.45
C ILE A 230 2.29 4.82 -10.80
N GLY A 231 2.26 3.95 -9.81
CA GLY A 231 1.83 2.57 -9.97
C GLY A 231 1.53 1.91 -8.63
N GLY A 232 1.28 0.61 -8.66
CA GLY A 232 0.98 -0.13 -7.43
C GLY A 232 0.28 -1.46 -7.67
N GLU A 233 -0.37 -1.94 -6.64
CA GLU A 233 -1.08 -3.21 -6.65
C GLU A 233 -2.54 -3.03 -6.22
N GLY A 234 -3.43 -3.91 -6.69
CA GLY A 234 -4.86 -3.91 -6.37
C GLY A 234 -5.20 -4.29 -4.92
N ASN A 235 -4.20 -4.42 -4.06
CA ASN A 235 -4.33 -4.65 -2.62
C ASN A 235 -4.18 -3.36 -1.79
N GLY A 236 -4.28 -2.20 -2.42
CA GLY A 236 -4.09 -0.89 -1.78
C GLY A 236 -2.64 -0.41 -1.73
N GLY A 237 -1.71 -1.13 -2.33
CA GLY A 237 -0.30 -0.73 -2.38
C GLY A 237 -0.03 0.36 -3.41
N VAL A 238 0.37 1.54 -2.97
CA VAL A 238 0.72 2.70 -3.81
C VAL A 238 2.24 2.79 -3.93
N ILE A 239 2.75 2.94 -5.15
CA ILE A 239 4.17 3.17 -5.45
C ILE A 239 4.29 4.50 -6.18
N TYR A 240 4.93 5.49 -5.56
CA TYR A 240 5.16 6.81 -6.12
C TYR A 240 6.66 7.05 -6.33
N PRO A 241 7.17 6.99 -7.58
CA PRO A 241 8.62 7.05 -7.87
C PRO A 241 9.32 8.31 -7.39
N SER A 242 8.60 9.44 -7.26
CA SER A 242 9.17 10.67 -6.69
C SER A 242 9.52 10.53 -5.22
N SER A 243 8.93 9.55 -4.51
CA SER A 243 9.35 9.17 -3.17
C SER A 243 10.36 8.01 -3.24
N HIS A 244 9.90 6.84 -3.64
CA HIS A 244 10.72 5.63 -3.82
C HIS A 244 9.98 4.54 -4.60
N TYR A 245 10.70 3.47 -4.99
CA TYR A 245 10.13 2.31 -5.67
C TYR A 245 9.72 1.19 -4.70
N GLY A 246 8.89 1.51 -3.72
CA GLY A 246 8.26 0.57 -2.80
C GLY A 246 6.83 0.98 -2.54
N ARG A 247 5.98 0.03 -2.13
CA ARG A 247 4.63 0.36 -1.68
C ARG A 247 4.70 1.13 -0.37
N ASP A 248 3.92 2.20 -0.26
CA ASP A 248 3.94 3.10 0.90
C ASP A 248 2.55 3.65 1.17
N ALA A 249 1.95 3.21 2.28
CA ALA A 249 0.64 3.69 2.68
C ALA A 249 0.68 5.15 3.17
N LEU A 250 1.79 5.61 3.78
CA LEU A 250 1.89 6.98 4.26
C LEU A 250 1.90 7.98 3.11
N VAL A 251 2.65 7.70 2.06
CA VAL A 251 2.62 8.46 0.79
C VAL A 251 1.21 8.42 0.20
N GLY A 252 0.61 7.24 0.15
CA GLY A 252 -0.77 7.05 -0.35
C GLY A 252 -1.79 7.90 0.41
N ILE A 253 -1.71 7.95 1.74
CA ILE A 253 -2.60 8.76 2.60
C ILE A 253 -2.46 10.25 2.28
N ALA A 254 -1.23 10.78 2.24
CA ALA A 254 -1.00 12.20 2.00
C ALA A 254 -1.52 12.65 0.63
N LEU A 255 -1.26 11.87 -0.41
CA LEU A 255 -1.75 12.13 -1.77
C LEU A 255 -3.26 11.99 -1.87
N PHE A 256 -3.85 10.98 -1.23
CA PHE A 256 -5.29 10.77 -1.22
C PHE A 256 -6.03 11.89 -0.50
N LEU A 257 -5.58 12.30 0.68
CA LEU A 257 -6.19 13.40 1.43
C LEU A 257 -6.09 14.72 0.66
N THR A 258 -4.98 14.99 -0.02
CA THR A 258 -4.85 16.13 -0.92
C THR A 258 -5.89 16.06 -2.05
N HIS A 259 -6.01 14.90 -2.68
CA HIS A 259 -6.98 14.70 -3.75
C HIS A 259 -8.42 14.93 -3.28
N LEU A 260 -8.80 14.34 -2.16
CA LEU A 260 -10.14 14.50 -1.58
C LEU A 260 -10.44 15.96 -1.24
N ALA A 261 -9.48 16.67 -0.64
CA ALA A 261 -9.60 18.10 -0.33
C ALA A 261 -9.82 18.93 -1.59
N ASN A 262 -9.02 18.71 -2.63
CA ASN A 262 -9.11 19.46 -3.89
C ASN A 262 -10.41 19.16 -4.67
N LYS A 263 -10.93 17.94 -4.60
CA LYS A 263 -12.21 17.59 -5.23
C LYS A 263 -13.41 18.19 -4.50
N ASN A 264 -13.28 18.53 -3.22
CA ASN A 264 -14.36 19.06 -2.37
C ASN A 264 -15.64 18.18 -2.45
N MET A 265 -15.47 16.88 -2.38
CA MET A 265 -16.48 15.84 -2.42
C MET A 265 -16.43 15.01 -1.14
N SER A 266 -17.54 14.34 -0.80
CA SER A 266 -17.48 13.26 0.19
C SER A 266 -16.76 12.05 -0.39
N MET A 267 -16.33 11.12 0.47
CA MET A 267 -15.67 9.89 0.06
C MET A 267 -16.54 9.05 -0.88
N SER A 268 -17.83 8.93 -0.58
CA SER A 268 -18.76 8.15 -1.40
C SER A 268 -19.02 8.80 -2.76
N GLU A 269 -19.06 10.13 -2.85
CA GLU A 269 -19.14 10.85 -4.11
C GLU A 269 -17.88 10.68 -4.95
N LEU A 270 -16.71 10.81 -4.33
CA LEU A 270 -15.43 10.55 -5.00
C LEU A 270 -15.39 9.11 -5.55
N ARG A 271 -15.78 8.11 -4.74
CA ARG A 271 -15.83 6.72 -5.19
C ARG A 271 -16.79 6.53 -6.38
N ALA A 272 -17.94 7.17 -6.33
CA ALA A 272 -18.96 7.09 -7.39
C ALA A 272 -18.52 7.78 -8.70
N SER A 273 -17.55 8.68 -8.66
CA SER A 273 -17.04 9.36 -9.86
C SER A 273 -16.14 8.44 -10.71
N TYR A 274 -15.62 7.35 -10.14
CA TYR A 274 -14.78 6.39 -10.87
C TYR A 274 -15.61 5.28 -11.52
N PRO A 275 -15.14 4.74 -12.68
CA PRO A 275 -15.79 3.59 -13.33
C PRO A 275 -15.90 2.41 -12.36
N ASN A 276 -17.06 1.77 -12.32
CA ASN A 276 -17.31 0.66 -11.40
C ASN A 276 -17.01 -0.68 -12.08
N TYR A 277 -15.95 -1.33 -11.60
CA TYR A 277 -15.56 -2.67 -11.99
C TYR A 277 -15.66 -3.62 -10.81
N VAL A 278 -15.94 -4.88 -11.08
CA VAL A 278 -15.99 -5.95 -10.07
C VAL A 278 -14.99 -7.03 -10.48
N ILE A 279 -14.10 -7.37 -9.55
CA ILE A 279 -13.21 -8.53 -9.68
C ILE A 279 -13.72 -9.63 -8.76
N SER A 280 -13.91 -10.84 -9.30
CA SER A 280 -14.19 -12.03 -8.51
C SER A 280 -12.87 -12.76 -8.24
N LYS A 281 -12.44 -12.77 -6.98
CA LYS A 281 -11.25 -13.51 -6.51
C LYS A 281 -11.73 -14.74 -5.75
N ASN A 282 -11.41 -15.92 -6.24
CA ASN A 282 -11.82 -17.17 -5.62
C ASN A 282 -10.60 -18.02 -5.23
N LYS A 283 -10.64 -18.63 -4.06
CA LYS A 283 -9.64 -19.58 -3.58
C LYS A 283 -10.24 -20.97 -3.62
N VAL A 284 -9.53 -21.91 -4.24
CA VAL A 284 -9.89 -23.33 -4.23
C VAL A 284 -8.83 -24.07 -3.42
N GLU A 285 -9.23 -24.74 -2.36
CA GLU A 285 -8.34 -25.61 -1.62
C GLU A 285 -8.14 -26.91 -2.41
N LEU A 286 -6.90 -27.19 -2.77
CA LEU A 286 -6.52 -28.40 -3.50
C LEU A 286 -6.04 -29.46 -2.53
N THR A 287 -6.69 -30.62 -2.56
CA THR A 287 -6.18 -31.82 -1.90
C THR A 287 -5.13 -32.51 -2.80
N PRO A 288 -4.22 -33.35 -2.27
CA PRO A 288 -3.26 -34.07 -3.10
C PRO A 288 -3.87 -34.86 -4.26
N VAL A 289 -5.11 -35.35 -4.11
CA VAL A 289 -5.85 -36.06 -5.17
C VAL A 289 -6.34 -35.11 -6.25
N SER A 290 -6.70 -33.86 -5.88
CA SER A 290 -7.16 -32.83 -6.83
C SER A 290 -6.03 -32.37 -7.77
N TYR A 291 -4.79 -32.44 -7.33
CA TYR A 291 -3.62 -32.03 -8.14
C TYR A 291 -3.44 -32.87 -9.41
N THR A 292 -3.86 -34.14 -9.41
CA THR A 292 -3.71 -35.04 -10.55
C THR A 292 -4.82 -34.90 -11.58
N HIS A 293 -5.90 -34.17 -11.30
CA HIS A 293 -7.09 -34.09 -12.15
C HIS A 293 -7.47 -32.65 -12.58
N LEU A 294 -6.78 -31.62 -12.07
CA LEU A 294 -6.97 -30.24 -12.53
C LEU A 294 -6.05 -29.93 -13.70
N THR A 295 -6.53 -30.21 -14.90
CA THR A 295 -6.00 -29.56 -16.10
C THR A 295 -6.68 -28.21 -16.25
N LEU A 296 -5.96 -27.14 -15.87
CA LEU A 296 -6.38 -25.79 -16.23
C LEU A 296 -6.38 -25.67 -17.76
N PRO A 297 -7.44 -25.16 -18.38
CA PRO A 297 -7.43 -24.91 -19.82
C PRO A 297 -6.34 -23.87 -20.11
N THR A 298 -5.27 -24.29 -20.75
CA THR A 298 -4.13 -23.44 -21.12
C THR A 298 -4.39 -22.62 -22.40
N ARG A 299 -5.62 -22.53 -22.87
CA ARG A 299 -5.97 -21.76 -24.06
C ARG A 299 -7.17 -20.84 -23.79
N GLY A 300 -6.93 -19.56 -23.99
CA GLY A 300 -7.96 -18.56 -24.26
C GLY A 300 -8.34 -17.64 -23.12
N LEU A 301 -7.38 -16.92 -22.57
CA LEU A 301 -7.64 -15.61 -21.99
C LEU A 301 -6.77 -14.61 -22.75
N VAL A 302 -7.34 -14.09 -23.81
CA VAL A 302 -6.87 -12.89 -24.51
C VAL A 302 -7.52 -11.69 -23.85
#